data_b880b68a4bbca5ca0a0a408d61ca3006
#
_entry.id   b880b68a4bbca5ca0a0a408d61ca3006
#
_cell.length_a   1.000
_cell.length_b   1.000
_cell.length_c   1.000
_cell.angle_alpha   90.00
_cell.angle_beta   90.00
_cell.angle_gamma   90.00
#
_symmetry.space_group_name_H-M   'P 1'
#
loop_
_entity.id
_entity.type
_entity.pdbx_description
1 polymer ?
#
loop_
_entity_poly.entity_id
_entity_poly.type
_entity_poly.pdbx_seq_one_letter_code
_entity_poly.pdbx_strand_id
1 'polypeptide(L)'
;PPPRPQVEATQGAEQDAVASPPVQKDAQPMPDSTDRGRAPQAMAEALARGSSGATARKLAENIERIEALGQRLMAALSSRPRSNPGIEAPGPDLFLTAASAWAKTLSEQPGRVLENQVNYWGETLKNYADAQRAIALGQVQPAEDDAGSDKRFGHPLWQSHPYFNFVKRQYLINAKALKDAAGNLKLSDDVARRRITWLTDQMVDMMAPTNFLATNPDALERAVQTEGESLVRGLENLVRDVERNGGDFVVSLADREAFSVGENIGTSEGVVVDRTPLYELIQYKPATDKVFETPLLI
;
A
#
# COMPACT_ATOMS: atom_id res chain seq x y z
N PRO A 1 -11.50 10.51 50.10
CA PRO A 1 -11.63 11.18 48.82
C PRO A 1 -12.76 12.19 48.92
N PRO A 2 -12.55 13.45 48.54
CA PRO A 2 -13.60 14.48 48.61
C PRO A 2 -14.60 14.30 47.47
N PRO A 3 -15.87 14.71 47.66
CA PRO A 3 -16.89 14.60 46.62
C PRO A 3 -16.68 15.59 45.50
N ARG A 4 -16.97 15.16 44.29
CA ARG A 4 -16.84 15.95 43.03
C ARG A 4 -17.96 17.00 42.97
N PRO A 5 -17.67 18.21 42.47
CA PRO A 5 -18.69 19.19 42.21
C PRO A 5 -19.57 18.78 41.01
N GLN A 6 -20.88 18.82 41.20
CA GLN A 6 -21.88 18.77 40.13
C GLN A 6 -21.89 20.11 39.42
N VAL A 7 -21.71 20.11 38.10
CA VAL A 7 -21.83 21.32 37.27
C VAL A 7 -23.23 21.32 36.69
N GLU A 8 -24.06 22.29 37.13
CA GLU A 8 -25.37 22.60 36.56
C GLU A 8 -25.21 23.16 35.14
N ALA A 9 -26.00 22.60 34.20
CA ALA A 9 -26.07 23.05 32.83
C ALA A 9 -26.85 24.35 32.75
N THR A 10 -26.22 25.45 32.35
CA THR A 10 -26.88 26.72 32.03
C THR A 10 -27.39 26.65 30.58
N GLN A 11 -28.68 26.79 30.41
CA GLN A 11 -29.39 26.95 29.12
C GLN A 11 -29.06 28.30 28.48
N GLY A 12 -28.86 28.32 27.18
CA GLY A 12 -29.10 29.47 26.32
C GLY A 12 -28.04 29.83 25.32
N ALA A 13 -28.25 29.42 24.10
CA ALA A 13 -28.21 30.29 22.91
C ALA A 13 -28.42 29.43 21.65
N GLU A 14 -29.53 29.66 20.99
CA GLU A 14 -29.77 29.30 19.60
C GLU A 14 -28.65 29.93 18.77
N GLN A 15 -27.82 29.08 18.13
CA GLN A 15 -26.87 29.52 17.09
C GLN A 15 -27.26 28.86 15.77
N ASP A 16 -27.45 29.71 14.78
CA ASP A 16 -27.78 29.39 13.41
C ASP A 16 -26.87 28.29 12.85
N ALA A 17 -27.52 27.29 12.31
CA ALA A 17 -26.85 26.22 11.56
C ALA A 17 -26.20 26.80 10.31
N VAL A 18 -24.88 26.99 10.33
CA VAL A 18 -24.11 27.29 9.14
C VAL A 18 -24.12 26.01 8.28
N ALA A 19 -24.84 26.11 7.16
CA ALA A 19 -24.92 25.05 6.16
C ALA A 19 -23.52 24.75 5.61
N SER A 20 -23.08 23.51 5.77
CA SER A 20 -21.85 23.01 5.14
C SER A 20 -21.93 23.18 3.62
N PRO A 21 -20.86 23.64 2.97
CA PRO A 21 -20.84 23.71 1.50
C PRO A 21 -21.00 22.32 0.89
N PRO A 22 -21.64 22.21 -0.28
CA PRO A 22 -21.89 20.94 -0.92
C PRO A 22 -20.57 20.25 -1.28
N VAL A 23 -20.38 19.07 -0.73
CA VAL A 23 -19.30 18.14 -1.14
C VAL A 23 -19.52 17.83 -2.63
N GLN A 24 -18.64 18.30 -3.50
CA GLN A 24 -18.62 17.91 -4.90
C GLN A 24 -18.44 16.40 -4.97
N LYS A 25 -19.50 15.70 -5.34
CA LYS A 25 -19.53 14.27 -5.61
C LYS A 25 -19.01 14.00 -7.02
N ASP A 26 -17.72 14.15 -7.24
CA ASP A 26 -17.05 13.63 -8.43
C ASP A 26 -16.33 12.31 -8.15
N ALA A 27 -16.73 11.59 -7.11
CA ALA A 27 -16.40 10.18 -6.97
C ALA A 27 -17.29 9.39 -7.94
N GLN A 28 -16.74 9.02 -9.10
CA GLN A 28 -17.39 8.04 -9.96
C GLN A 28 -17.68 6.78 -9.13
N PRO A 29 -18.88 6.19 -9.22
CA PRO A 29 -19.22 4.99 -8.51
C PRO A 29 -18.24 3.88 -8.88
N MET A 30 -17.72 3.20 -7.89
CA MET A 30 -16.95 1.95 -8.09
C MET A 30 -17.81 0.99 -8.90
N PRO A 31 -17.28 0.34 -9.95
CA PRO A 31 -18.03 -0.62 -10.73
C PRO A 31 -18.53 -1.75 -9.85
N ASP A 32 -19.79 -2.12 -10.05
CA ASP A 32 -20.50 -3.14 -9.32
C ASP A 32 -19.77 -4.48 -9.39
N SER A 33 -19.68 -5.18 -8.27
CA SER A 33 -18.95 -6.43 -8.12
C SER A 33 -19.46 -7.59 -9.00
N THR A 34 -20.61 -7.42 -9.65
CA THR A 34 -21.23 -8.40 -10.55
C THR A 34 -20.63 -8.44 -11.97
N ASP A 35 -19.83 -7.43 -12.37
CA ASP A 35 -19.24 -7.36 -13.71
C ASP A 35 -17.82 -7.98 -13.82
N ARG A 36 -17.25 -8.44 -12.71
CA ARG A 36 -15.90 -9.04 -12.68
C ARG A 36 -15.74 -10.35 -13.46
N GLY A 37 -16.82 -11.00 -13.86
CA GLY A 37 -16.78 -12.21 -14.67
C GLY A 37 -16.58 -11.98 -16.17
N ARG A 38 -16.75 -10.74 -16.67
CA ARG A 38 -16.60 -10.39 -18.10
C ARG A 38 -15.22 -9.83 -18.47
N ALA A 39 -14.42 -9.52 -17.49
CA ALA A 39 -13.14 -8.83 -17.65
C ALA A 39 -12.12 -9.57 -18.54
N PRO A 40 -11.90 -10.89 -18.45
CA PRO A 40 -10.94 -11.58 -19.31
C PRO A 40 -11.30 -11.55 -20.79
N GLN A 41 -12.60 -11.63 -21.10
CA GLN A 41 -13.09 -11.57 -22.49
C GLN A 41 -12.99 -10.15 -23.05
N ALA A 42 -13.34 -9.14 -22.25
CA ALA A 42 -13.23 -7.73 -22.64
C ALA A 42 -11.78 -7.31 -22.90
N MET A 43 -10.82 -7.81 -22.13
CA MET A 43 -9.39 -7.54 -22.33
C MET A 43 -8.86 -8.24 -23.60
N ALA A 44 -9.23 -9.48 -23.84
CA ALA A 44 -8.87 -10.19 -25.06
C ALA A 44 -9.49 -9.54 -26.32
N GLU A 45 -10.73 -9.08 -26.23
CA GLU A 45 -11.41 -8.35 -27.30
C GLU A 45 -10.85 -6.93 -27.50
N ALA A 46 -10.41 -6.24 -26.47
CA ALA A 46 -9.77 -4.94 -26.58
C ALA A 46 -8.39 -5.03 -27.24
N LEU A 47 -7.62 -6.07 -26.91
CA LEU A 47 -6.34 -6.38 -27.58
C LEU A 47 -6.53 -6.83 -29.04
N ALA A 48 -7.65 -7.53 -29.35
CA ALA A 48 -7.98 -8.01 -30.68
C ALA A 48 -8.63 -6.93 -31.58
N ARG A 49 -9.27 -5.92 -31.01
CA ARG A 49 -9.78 -4.74 -31.73
C ARG A 49 -8.61 -3.85 -32.09
N GLY A 50 -8.01 -4.10 -33.23
CA GLY A 50 -6.97 -3.24 -33.80
C GLY A 50 -7.32 -1.76 -33.66
N SER A 51 -6.37 -0.96 -33.19
CA SER A 51 -6.52 0.45 -32.84
C SER A 51 -7.26 1.23 -33.93
N SER A 52 -8.46 1.73 -33.62
CA SER A 52 -9.10 2.74 -34.43
C SER A 52 -8.17 3.96 -34.47
N GLY A 53 -8.22 4.78 -35.52
CA GLY A 53 -7.39 5.98 -35.60
C GLY A 53 -7.57 6.95 -34.42
N ALA A 54 -8.71 6.87 -33.71
CA ALA A 54 -8.98 7.61 -32.49
C ALA A 54 -8.13 7.07 -31.30
N THR A 55 -8.04 5.78 -31.14
CA THR A 55 -7.21 5.13 -30.10
C THR A 55 -5.72 5.39 -30.31
N ALA A 56 -5.25 5.35 -31.57
CA ALA A 56 -3.87 5.67 -31.92
C ALA A 56 -3.51 7.13 -31.59
N ARG A 57 -4.45 8.07 -31.87
CA ARG A 57 -4.28 9.49 -31.57
C ARG A 57 -4.22 9.74 -30.05
N LYS A 58 -5.10 9.13 -29.28
CA LYS A 58 -5.10 9.23 -27.80
C LYS A 58 -3.86 8.61 -27.17
N LEU A 59 -3.38 7.50 -27.72
CA LEU A 59 -2.12 6.89 -27.28
C LEU A 59 -0.92 7.82 -27.52
N ALA A 60 -0.85 8.47 -28.69
CA ALA A 60 0.21 9.44 -29.01
C ALA A 60 0.17 10.63 -28.03
N GLU A 61 -1.01 11.19 -27.78
CA GLU A 61 -1.21 12.27 -26.79
C GLU A 61 -0.78 11.85 -25.39
N ASN A 62 -1.15 10.64 -24.95
CA ASN A 62 -0.74 10.11 -23.64
C ASN A 62 0.78 9.90 -23.56
N ILE A 63 1.45 9.50 -24.63
CA ILE A 63 2.91 9.37 -24.68
C ILE A 63 3.58 10.73 -24.47
N GLU A 64 3.13 11.78 -25.18
CA GLU A 64 3.65 13.14 -25.01
C GLU A 64 3.46 13.66 -23.58
N ARG A 65 2.29 13.41 -22.97
CA ARG A 65 2.01 13.76 -21.57
C ARG A 65 2.95 13.03 -20.61
N ILE A 66 3.17 11.73 -20.81
CA ILE A 66 4.08 10.92 -19.99
C ILE A 66 5.51 11.47 -20.09
N GLU A 67 5.96 11.83 -21.28
CA GLU A 67 7.30 12.38 -21.50
C GLU A 67 7.49 13.73 -20.78
N ALA A 68 6.54 14.64 -20.91
CA ALA A 68 6.54 15.92 -20.20
C ALA A 68 6.51 15.74 -18.67
N LEU A 69 5.68 14.81 -18.17
CA LEU A 69 5.60 14.48 -16.76
C LEU A 69 6.90 13.83 -16.25
N GLY A 70 7.55 12.99 -17.05
CA GLY A 70 8.85 12.42 -16.75
C GLY A 70 9.94 13.48 -16.56
N GLN A 71 9.97 14.49 -17.43
CA GLN A 71 10.90 15.61 -17.29
C GLN A 71 10.65 16.43 -16.01
N ARG A 72 9.39 16.72 -15.70
CA ARG A 72 9.01 17.38 -14.43
C ARG A 72 9.41 16.58 -13.20
N LEU A 73 9.16 15.26 -13.22
CA LEU A 73 9.57 14.36 -12.13
C LEU A 73 11.08 14.40 -11.90
N MET A 74 11.87 14.31 -12.98
CA MET A 74 13.33 14.39 -12.89
C MET A 74 13.80 15.74 -12.36
N ALA A 75 13.18 16.85 -12.78
CA ALA A 75 13.49 18.18 -12.27
C ALA A 75 13.17 18.28 -10.76
N ALA A 76 12.00 17.79 -10.31
CA ALA A 76 11.60 17.80 -8.91
C ALA A 76 12.53 16.94 -8.04
N LEU A 77 12.93 15.77 -8.51
CA LEU A 77 13.90 14.90 -7.81
C LEU A 77 15.30 15.51 -7.72
N SER A 78 15.71 16.28 -8.74
CA SER A 78 17.00 16.96 -8.75
C SER A 78 17.08 18.12 -7.75
N SER A 79 15.95 18.71 -7.41
CA SER A 79 15.84 19.80 -6.43
C SER A 79 15.75 19.32 -4.98
N ARG A 80 15.78 18.00 -4.75
CA ARG A 80 15.64 17.40 -3.44
C ARG A 80 16.66 17.96 -2.45
N PRO A 81 16.24 18.58 -1.32
CA PRO A 81 17.13 18.91 -0.24
C PRO A 81 17.80 17.65 0.30
N ARG A 82 19.05 17.75 0.73
CA ARG A 82 19.75 16.61 1.33
C ARG A 82 18.90 16.04 2.47
N SER A 83 18.74 14.70 2.43
CA SER A 83 17.98 13.83 3.32
C SER A 83 17.85 14.39 4.75
N ASN A 84 16.63 14.40 5.28
CA ASN A 84 16.38 14.62 6.70
C ASN A 84 16.95 13.42 7.48
N PRO A 85 17.97 13.60 8.35
CA PRO A 85 18.60 12.51 9.08
C PRO A 85 17.63 11.71 9.97
N GLY A 86 16.45 12.28 10.26
CA GLY A 86 15.40 11.62 11.06
C GLY A 86 14.59 10.57 10.34
N ILE A 87 14.73 10.45 9.00
CA ILE A 87 14.00 9.47 8.17
C ILE A 87 15.04 8.63 7.38
N GLU A 88 16.09 8.23 8.04
CA GLU A 88 17.10 7.39 7.40
C GLU A 88 16.58 5.97 7.21
N ALA A 89 16.88 5.40 6.05
CA ALA A 89 16.76 3.96 5.79
C ALA A 89 17.49 3.18 6.89
N PRO A 90 17.14 1.90 7.14
CA PRO A 90 17.85 1.07 8.10
C PRO A 90 19.36 1.22 7.94
N GLY A 91 20.04 1.61 9.02
CA GLY A 91 21.48 1.90 8.98
C GLY A 91 22.32 0.68 8.59
N PRO A 92 23.58 0.89 8.18
CA PRO A 92 24.51 -0.20 7.83
C PRO A 92 24.66 -1.23 8.95
N ASP A 93 24.45 -0.83 10.21
CA ASP A 93 24.48 -1.68 11.41
C ASP A 93 23.50 -2.84 11.34
N LEU A 94 22.30 -2.63 10.80
CA LEU A 94 21.28 -3.67 10.68
C LEU A 94 21.68 -4.70 9.62
N PHE A 95 22.21 -4.26 8.48
CA PHE A 95 22.69 -5.16 7.43
C PHE A 95 23.90 -5.98 7.87
N LEU A 96 24.85 -5.37 8.60
CA LEU A 96 25.99 -6.06 9.17
C LEU A 96 25.55 -7.10 10.23
N THR A 97 24.58 -6.75 11.07
CA THR A 97 24.01 -7.66 12.06
C THR A 97 23.34 -8.85 11.36
N ALA A 98 22.53 -8.61 10.33
CA ALA A 98 21.89 -9.67 9.57
C ALA A 98 22.91 -10.57 8.85
N ALA A 99 23.92 -9.97 8.20
CA ALA A 99 24.98 -10.71 7.50
C ALA A 99 25.82 -11.58 8.45
N SER A 100 26.19 -11.06 9.60
CA SER A 100 26.94 -11.81 10.62
C SER A 100 26.12 -12.97 11.22
N ALA A 101 24.83 -12.73 11.48
CA ALA A 101 23.92 -13.76 11.96
C ALA A 101 23.68 -14.85 10.91
N TRP A 102 23.59 -14.46 9.64
CA TRP A 102 23.49 -15.42 8.54
C TRP A 102 24.76 -16.27 8.39
N ALA A 103 25.96 -15.66 8.42
CA ALA A 103 27.23 -16.38 8.37
C ALA A 103 27.35 -17.36 9.54
N LYS A 104 26.94 -16.98 10.75
CA LYS A 104 26.86 -17.84 11.92
C LYS A 104 25.90 -19.02 11.70
N THR A 105 24.70 -18.76 11.18
CA THR A 105 23.71 -19.80 10.88
C THR A 105 24.25 -20.80 9.85
N LEU A 106 24.94 -20.31 8.80
CA LEU A 106 25.57 -21.14 7.78
C LEU A 106 26.66 -22.05 8.37
N SER A 107 27.48 -21.53 9.29
CA SER A 107 28.55 -22.32 9.93
C SER A 107 28.03 -23.34 10.94
N GLU A 108 26.99 -23.01 11.66
CA GLU A 108 26.45 -23.86 12.74
C GLU A 108 25.38 -24.85 12.26
N GLN A 109 24.64 -24.52 11.20
CA GLN A 109 23.53 -25.33 10.67
C GLN A 109 23.56 -25.44 9.13
N PRO A 110 24.66 -25.90 8.53
CA PRO A 110 24.78 -25.95 7.06
C PRO A 110 23.73 -26.87 6.42
N GLY A 111 23.36 -27.97 7.08
CA GLY A 111 22.33 -28.89 6.62
C GLY A 111 20.97 -28.22 6.46
N ARG A 112 20.59 -27.37 7.39
CA ARG A 112 19.32 -26.63 7.38
C ARG A 112 19.27 -25.57 6.27
N VAL A 113 20.40 -24.89 6.06
CA VAL A 113 20.53 -23.94 4.95
C VAL A 113 20.41 -24.65 3.61
N LEU A 114 21.07 -25.82 3.46
CA LEU A 114 20.98 -26.63 2.27
C LEU A 114 19.56 -27.17 2.03
N GLU A 115 18.88 -27.65 3.07
CA GLU A 115 17.49 -28.11 3.00
C GLU A 115 16.55 -27.00 2.51
N ASN A 116 16.64 -25.79 3.10
CA ASN A 116 15.86 -24.64 2.68
C ASN A 116 16.14 -24.29 1.20
N GLN A 117 17.39 -24.37 0.78
CA GLN A 117 17.77 -24.11 -0.61
C GLN A 117 17.19 -25.15 -1.58
N VAL A 118 17.25 -26.43 -1.21
CA VAL A 118 16.68 -27.53 -2.02
C VAL A 118 15.16 -27.38 -2.11
N ASN A 119 14.49 -27.08 -1.00
CA ASN A 119 13.03 -26.85 -0.97
C ASN A 119 12.64 -25.65 -1.85
N TYR A 120 13.36 -24.54 -1.73
CA TYR A 120 13.13 -23.35 -2.57
C TYR A 120 13.21 -23.66 -4.06
N TRP A 121 14.28 -24.33 -4.49
CA TRP A 121 14.47 -24.71 -5.89
C TRP A 121 13.43 -25.74 -6.34
N GLY A 122 13.08 -26.69 -5.49
CA GLY A 122 12.03 -27.67 -5.75
C GLY A 122 10.67 -27.02 -6.01
N GLU A 123 10.25 -26.10 -5.13
CA GLU A 123 9.01 -25.34 -5.30
C GLU A 123 9.04 -24.43 -6.53
N THR A 124 10.17 -23.77 -6.81
CA THR A 124 10.35 -22.91 -7.99
C THR A 124 10.25 -23.71 -9.29
N LEU A 125 10.93 -24.86 -9.38
CA LEU A 125 10.89 -25.73 -10.56
C LEU A 125 9.48 -26.32 -10.77
N LYS A 126 8.81 -26.71 -9.68
CA LYS A 126 7.42 -27.17 -9.74
C LYS A 126 6.50 -26.07 -10.29
N ASN A 127 6.62 -24.86 -9.76
CA ASN A 127 5.84 -23.71 -10.24
C ASN A 127 6.06 -23.46 -11.74
N TYR A 128 7.30 -23.50 -12.19
CA TYR A 128 7.64 -23.37 -13.62
C TYR A 128 7.01 -24.47 -14.47
N ALA A 129 7.14 -25.73 -14.05
CA ALA A 129 6.56 -26.86 -14.76
C ALA A 129 5.03 -26.79 -14.84
N ASP A 130 4.37 -26.38 -13.75
CA ASP A 130 2.93 -26.18 -13.69
C ASP A 130 2.48 -25.06 -14.65
N ALA A 131 3.24 -23.96 -14.72
CA ALA A 131 2.96 -22.86 -15.64
C ALA A 131 3.10 -23.30 -17.11
N GLN A 132 4.13 -24.07 -17.45
CA GLN A 132 4.31 -24.64 -18.80
C GLN A 132 3.15 -25.57 -19.17
N ARG A 133 2.72 -26.41 -18.23
CA ARG A 133 1.58 -27.30 -18.43
C ARG A 133 0.28 -26.50 -18.61
N ALA A 134 0.08 -25.43 -17.82
CA ALA A 134 -1.09 -24.57 -17.93
C ALA A 134 -1.16 -23.87 -19.29
N ILE A 135 -0.04 -23.42 -19.82
CA ILE A 135 0.04 -22.83 -21.17
C ILE A 135 -0.27 -23.88 -22.24
N ALA A 136 0.30 -25.08 -22.13
CA ALA A 136 0.13 -26.15 -23.12
C ALA A 136 -1.29 -26.73 -23.17
N LEU A 137 -1.95 -26.85 -22.02
CA LEU A 137 -3.27 -27.49 -21.88
C LEU A 137 -4.43 -26.49 -21.75
N GLY A 138 -4.14 -25.18 -21.62
CA GLY A 138 -5.15 -24.15 -21.37
C GLY A 138 -5.84 -24.31 -20.00
N GLN A 139 -5.26 -25.07 -19.09
CA GLN A 139 -5.81 -25.34 -17.76
C GLN A 139 -4.84 -24.84 -16.68
N VAL A 140 -5.28 -23.86 -15.92
CA VAL A 140 -4.55 -23.36 -14.75
C VAL A 140 -5.00 -24.16 -13.53
N GLN A 141 -4.05 -24.79 -12.83
CA GLN A 141 -4.35 -25.34 -11.52
C GLN A 141 -4.38 -24.20 -10.51
N PRO A 142 -5.47 -24.06 -9.70
CA PRO A 142 -5.50 -23.11 -8.61
C PRO A 142 -4.28 -23.33 -7.72
N ALA A 143 -3.65 -22.24 -7.28
CA ALA A 143 -2.61 -22.35 -6.26
C ALA A 143 -3.27 -22.89 -4.99
N GLU A 144 -2.75 -23.98 -4.44
CA GLU A 144 -2.97 -24.35 -3.04
C GLU A 144 -2.20 -23.34 -2.21
N ASP A 145 -2.79 -22.20 -1.97
CA ASP A 145 -2.17 -21.16 -1.18
C ASP A 145 -3.10 -20.75 -0.04
N ASP A 146 -2.52 -20.59 1.14
CA ASP A 146 -3.14 -19.91 2.27
C ASP A 146 -3.42 -18.43 1.99
N ALA A 147 -2.98 -17.92 0.84
CA ALA A 147 -3.14 -16.54 0.39
C ALA A 147 -4.57 -16.21 -0.09
N GLY A 148 -5.52 -17.11 0.02
CA GLY A 148 -6.94 -16.83 -0.22
C GLY A 148 -7.50 -15.70 0.67
N SER A 149 -6.81 -15.34 1.75
CA SER A 149 -7.13 -14.21 2.62
C SER A 149 -6.45 -12.90 2.22
N ASP A 150 -5.44 -12.93 1.37
CA ASP A 150 -4.73 -11.71 0.93
C ASP A 150 -5.53 -10.98 -0.15
N LYS A 151 -6.15 -9.88 0.26
CA LYS A 151 -7.00 -9.05 -0.60
C LYS A 151 -6.27 -8.47 -1.81
N ARG A 152 -4.94 -8.39 -1.78
CA ARG A 152 -4.13 -7.93 -2.91
C ARG A 152 -4.28 -8.83 -4.14
N PHE A 153 -4.57 -10.11 -3.94
CA PHE A 153 -4.74 -11.11 -4.98
C PHE A 153 -6.22 -11.45 -5.26
N GLY A 154 -7.12 -10.50 -5.05
CA GLY A 154 -8.56 -10.68 -5.24
C GLY A 154 -9.01 -10.75 -6.71
N HIS A 155 -8.21 -10.29 -7.66
CA HIS A 155 -8.59 -10.31 -9.08
C HIS A 155 -8.64 -11.74 -9.64
N PRO A 156 -9.70 -12.14 -10.40
CA PRO A 156 -9.85 -13.52 -10.90
C PRO A 156 -8.68 -14.03 -11.74
N LEU A 157 -7.98 -13.16 -12.46
CA LEU A 157 -6.83 -13.54 -13.29
C LEU A 157 -5.66 -14.11 -12.49
N TRP A 158 -5.54 -13.81 -11.20
CA TRP A 158 -4.54 -14.44 -10.34
C TRP A 158 -4.74 -15.96 -10.22
N GLN A 159 -5.96 -16.44 -10.45
CA GLN A 159 -6.31 -17.87 -10.38
C GLN A 159 -6.46 -18.50 -11.77
N SER A 160 -6.96 -17.75 -12.76
CA SER A 160 -7.37 -18.31 -14.06
C SER A 160 -6.36 -18.10 -15.19
N HIS A 161 -5.44 -17.13 -15.08
CA HIS A 161 -4.50 -16.84 -16.15
C HIS A 161 -3.11 -17.40 -15.85
N PRO A 162 -2.49 -18.20 -16.77
CA PRO A 162 -1.21 -18.87 -16.51
C PRO A 162 -0.08 -17.95 -16.04
N TYR A 163 0.06 -16.78 -16.68
CA TYR A 163 1.08 -15.80 -16.35
C TYR A 163 0.90 -15.21 -14.94
N PHE A 164 -0.29 -14.70 -14.63
CA PHE A 164 -0.52 -14.09 -13.32
C PHE A 164 -0.47 -15.13 -12.20
N ASN A 165 -0.99 -16.33 -12.44
CA ASN A 165 -0.88 -17.42 -11.49
C ASN A 165 0.56 -17.79 -11.19
N PHE A 166 1.40 -17.95 -12.24
CA PHE A 166 2.83 -18.20 -12.09
C PHE A 166 3.53 -17.12 -11.27
N VAL A 167 3.29 -15.84 -11.60
CA VAL A 167 3.90 -14.69 -10.93
C VAL A 167 3.50 -14.62 -9.45
N LYS A 168 2.22 -14.82 -9.13
CA LYS A 168 1.72 -14.88 -7.76
C LYS A 168 2.40 -16.00 -6.97
N ARG A 169 2.39 -17.21 -7.50
CA ARG A 169 3.01 -18.37 -6.84
C ARG A 169 4.50 -18.18 -6.62
N GLN A 170 5.22 -17.65 -7.61
CA GLN A 170 6.65 -17.37 -7.46
C GLN A 170 6.93 -16.32 -6.38
N TYR A 171 6.09 -15.29 -6.32
CA TYR A 171 6.18 -14.30 -5.24
C TYR A 171 5.98 -14.94 -3.86
N LEU A 172 4.98 -15.82 -3.69
CA LEU A 172 4.74 -16.50 -2.43
C LEU A 172 5.88 -17.43 -2.03
N ILE A 173 6.47 -18.16 -2.98
CA ILE A 173 7.65 -19.00 -2.76
C ILE A 173 8.83 -18.13 -2.29
N ASN A 174 9.09 -17.01 -2.97
CA ASN A 174 10.16 -16.08 -2.61
C ASN A 174 9.93 -15.44 -1.23
N ALA A 175 8.69 -15.01 -0.96
CA ALA A 175 8.30 -14.41 0.31
C ALA A 175 8.51 -15.37 1.47
N LYS A 176 8.07 -16.62 1.31
CA LYS A 176 8.28 -17.68 2.30
C LYS A 176 9.76 -17.93 2.55
N ALA A 177 10.55 -18.09 1.49
CA ALA A 177 11.98 -18.35 1.60
C ALA A 177 12.72 -17.22 2.35
N LEU A 178 12.39 -15.94 2.07
CA LEU A 178 12.97 -14.78 2.76
C LEU A 178 12.56 -14.72 4.23
N LYS A 179 11.28 -14.95 4.54
CA LYS A 179 10.76 -14.96 5.91
C LYS A 179 11.36 -16.12 6.73
N ASP A 180 11.43 -17.30 6.15
CA ASP A 180 12.06 -18.47 6.78
C ASP A 180 13.55 -18.23 7.02
N ALA A 181 14.26 -17.63 6.07
CA ALA A 181 15.67 -17.28 6.23
C ALA A 181 15.87 -16.28 7.38
N ALA A 182 15.05 -15.21 7.45
CA ALA A 182 15.09 -14.21 8.51
C ALA A 182 14.74 -14.82 9.88
N GLY A 183 13.68 -15.67 9.93
CA GLY A 183 13.24 -16.34 11.14
C GLY A 183 14.24 -17.35 11.71
N ASN A 184 15.06 -17.93 10.85
CA ASN A 184 16.09 -18.90 11.23
C ASN A 184 17.42 -18.27 11.69
N LEU A 185 17.54 -16.91 11.61
CA LEU A 185 18.75 -16.24 12.09
C LEU A 185 18.93 -16.38 13.60
N LYS A 186 20.12 -16.81 14.00
CA LYS A 186 20.50 -16.90 15.42
C LYS A 186 20.92 -15.54 15.94
N LEU A 187 19.94 -14.77 16.38
CA LEU A 187 20.13 -13.48 17.02
C LEU A 187 19.94 -13.60 18.53
N SER A 188 20.89 -13.08 19.28
CA SER A 188 20.85 -13.03 20.75
C SER A 188 20.01 -11.84 21.26
N ASP A 189 19.79 -10.83 20.42
CA ASP A 189 19.05 -9.62 20.74
C ASP A 189 17.66 -9.65 20.10
N ASP A 190 16.64 -9.57 20.95
CA ASP A 190 15.23 -9.56 20.51
C ASP A 190 14.85 -8.27 19.76
N VAL A 191 15.53 -7.15 20.01
CA VAL A 191 15.31 -5.90 19.30
C VAL A 191 15.81 -6.06 17.85
N ALA A 192 17.03 -6.57 17.67
CA ALA A 192 17.60 -6.85 16.36
C ALA A 192 16.73 -7.85 15.59
N ARG A 193 16.19 -8.88 16.26
CA ARG A 193 15.28 -9.84 15.65
C ARG A 193 14.02 -9.17 15.10
N ARG A 194 13.34 -8.34 15.89
CA ARG A 194 12.14 -7.60 15.46
C ARG A 194 12.45 -6.66 14.30
N ARG A 195 13.57 -5.95 14.34
CA ARG A 195 13.99 -5.04 13.27
C ARG A 195 14.24 -5.79 11.96
N ILE A 196 14.92 -6.93 12.00
CA ILE A 196 15.21 -7.75 10.80
C ILE A 196 13.91 -8.37 10.26
N THR A 197 13.05 -8.92 11.11
CA THR A 197 11.75 -9.45 10.68
C THR A 197 10.91 -8.37 10.01
N TRP A 198 10.80 -7.20 10.64
CA TRP A 198 10.07 -6.07 10.09
C TRP A 198 10.64 -5.63 8.73
N LEU A 199 11.97 -5.49 8.62
CA LEU A 199 12.62 -5.13 7.36
C LEU A 199 12.36 -6.17 6.27
N THR A 200 12.42 -7.46 6.62
CA THR A 200 12.13 -8.56 5.69
C THR A 200 10.67 -8.48 5.20
N ASP A 201 9.72 -8.23 6.08
CA ASP A 201 8.31 -8.05 5.71
C ASP A 201 8.14 -6.84 4.77
N GLN A 202 8.79 -5.70 5.05
CA GLN A 202 8.75 -4.54 4.16
C GLN A 202 9.36 -4.84 2.77
N MET A 203 10.48 -5.57 2.72
CA MET A 203 11.10 -5.97 1.44
C MET A 203 10.19 -6.90 0.65
N VAL A 204 9.57 -7.87 1.31
CA VAL A 204 8.60 -8.78 0.69
C VAL A 204 7.42 -8.00 0.12
N ASP A 205 6.83 -7.10 0.92
CA ASP A 205 5.68 -6.30 0.48
C ASP A 205 6.03 -5.35 -0.68
N MET A 206 7.21 -4.75 -0.65
CA MET A 206 7.69 -3.90 -1.74
C MET A 206 7.84 -4.67 -3.06
N MET A 207 8.24 -5.94 -3.00
CA MET A 207 8.40 -6.82 -4.17
C MET A 207 7.10 -7.49 -4.62
N ALA A 208 5.95 -7.18 -3.98
CA ALA A 208 4.69 -7.78 -4.37
C ALA A 208 4.33 -7.45 -5.83
N PRO A 209 3.90 -8.44 -6.62
CA PRO A 209 3.60 -8.23 -8.03
C PRO A 209 2.43 -7.26 -8.26
N THR A 210 1.62 -7.01 -7.27
CA THR A 210 0.57 -6.00 -7.29
C THR A 210 1.10 -4.56 -7.33
N ASN A 211 2.38 -4.34 -7.05
CA ASN A 211 3.00 -3.02 -7.09
C ASN A 211 3.53 -2.62 -8.48
N PHE A 212 3.53 -3.55 -9.44
CA PHE A 212 4.11 -3.31 -10.75
C PHE A 212 3.05 -3.47 -11.84
N LEU A 213 3.00 -2.52 -12.77
CA LEU A 213 2.00 -2.52 -13.85
C LEU A 213 1.97 -3.83 -14.64
N ALA A 214 3.14 -4.32 -15.05
CA ALA A 214 3.24 -5.52 -15.89
C ALA A 214 2.75 -6.81 -15.21
N THR A 215 2.71 -6.83 -13.89
CA THR A 215 2.34 -8.00 -13.10
C THR A 215 1.04 -7.82 -12.32
N ASN A 216 0.41 -6.63 -12.37
CA ASN A 216 -0.84 -6.36 -11.69
C ASN A 216 -2.03 -6.41 -12.67
N PRO A 217 -2.88 -7.45 -12.63
CA PRO A 217 -4.02 -7.57 -13.54
C PRO A 217 -5.05 -6.44 -13.39
N ASP A 218 -5.30 -5.95 -12.17
CA ASP A 218 -6.22 -4.82 -11.94
C ASP A 218 -5.72 -3.56 -12.63
N ALA A 219 -4.42 -3.27 -12.50
CA ALA A 219 -3.80 -2.09 -13.11
C ALA A 219 -3.76 -2.18 -14.63
N LEU A 220 -3.45 -3.36 -15.18
CA LEU A 220 -3.45 -3.60 -16.62
C LEU A 220 -4.85 -3.51 -17.21
N GLU A 221 -5.84 -4.12 -16.57
CA GLU A 221 -7.23 -4.03 -17.01
C GLU A 221 -7.70 -2.56 -17.02
N ARG A 222 -7.42 -1.82 -15.94
CA ARG A 222 -7.76 -0.40 -15.85
C ARG A 222 -7.05 0.44 -16.92
N ALA A 223 -5.79 0.15 -17.19
CA ALA A 223 -5.04 0.83 -18.24
C ALA A 223 -5.67 0.59 -19.61
N VAL A 224 -6.07 -0.65 -19.93
CA VAL A 224 -6.75 -0.99 -21.20
C VAL A 224 -8.12 -0.32 -21.28
N GLN A 225 -8.95 -0.40 -20.24
CA GLN A 225 -10.29 0.21 -20.20
C GLN A 225 -10.26 1.74 -20.39
N THR A 226 -9.22 2.39 -19.90
CA THR A 226 -9.06 3.85 -19.98
C THR A 226 -8.15 4.29 -21.12
N GLU A 227 -7.74 3.40 -22.03
CA GLU A 227 -6.80 3.69 -23.11
C GLU A 227 -5.50 4.38 -22.62
N GLY A 228 -5.02 3.98 -21.44
CA GLY A 228 -3.81 4.51 -20.81
C GLY A 228 -4.01 5.75 -19.93
N GLU A 229 -5.19 6.37 -19.93
CA GLU A 229 -5.45 7.59 -19.14
C GLU A 229 -5.24 7.40 -17.65
N SER A 230 -5.53 6.21 -17.10
CA SER A 230 -5.28 5.89 -15.69
C SER A 230 -3.80 5.98 -15.32
N LEU A 231 -2.91 5.64 -16.24
CA LEU A 231 -1.45 5.70 -16.02
C LEU A 231 -0.97 7.15 -16.03
N VAL A 232 -1.48 7.95 -16.98
CA VAL A 232 -1.16 9.37 -17.06
C VAL A 232 -1.57 10.09 -15.79
N ARG A 233 -2.82 9.87 -15.31
CA ARG A 233 -3.31 10.46 -14.06
C ARG A 233 -2.51 10.00 -12.84
N GLY A 234 -2.12 8.73 -12.80
CA GLY A 234 -1.25 8.21 -11.75
C GLY A 234 0.09 8.93 -11.70
N LEU A 235 0.71 9.14 -12.87
CA LEU A 235 1.96 9.87 -12.97
C LEU A 235 1.81 11.36 -12.66
N GLU A 236 0.71 12.00 -13.08
CA GLU A 236 0.37 13.39 -12.73
C GLU A 236 0.26 13.57 -11.20
N ASN A 237 -0.40 12.63 -10.51
CA ASN A 237 -0.52 12.66 -9.06
C ASN A 237 0.85 12.52 -8.40
N LEU A 238 1.67 11.55 -8.85
CA LEU A 238 3.02 11.34 -8.35
C LEU A 238 3.89 12.60 -8.52
N VAL A 239 3.91 13.18 -9.72
CA VAL A 239 4.67 14.41 -10.00
C VAL A 239 4.24 15.54 -9.07
N ARG A 240 2.93 15.75 -8.94
CA ARG A 240 2.37 16.76 -8.04
C ARG A 240 2.79 16.55 -6.58
N ASP A 241 2.74 15.33 -6.10
CA ASP A 241 3.14 14.99 -4.74
C ASP A 241 4.64 15.25 -4.51
N VAL A 242 5.50 14.82 -5.44
CA VAL A 242 6.95 15.03 -5.36
C VAL A 242 7.29 16.53 -5.43
N GLU A 243 6.65 17.29 -6.33
CA GLU A 243 6.84 18.75 -6.44
C GLU A 243 6.43 19.48 -5.15
N ARG A 244 5.24 19.13 -4.59
CA ARG A 244 4.73 19.74 -3.35
C ARG A 244 5.57 19.42 -2.12
N ASN A 245 6.22 18.27 -2.11
CA ASN A 245 7.04 17.83 -0.99
C ASN A 245 8.55 18.02 -1.22
N GLY A 246 8.95 18.93 -2.11
CA GLY A 246 10.34 19.32 -2.32
C GLY A 246 11.25 18.20 -2.82
N GLY A 247 10.71 17.26 -3.61
CA GLY A 247 11.44 16.12 -4.15
C GLY A 247 11.30 14.84 -3.34
N ASP A 248 10.61 14.85 -2.21
CA ASP A 248 10.37 13.63 -1.42
C ASP A 248 9.14 12.86 -1.91
N PHE A 249 9.22 11.52 -1.87
CA PHE A 249 8.11 10.63 -2.20
C PHE A 249 7.11 10.52 -1.04
N VAL A 250 6.45 11.63 -0.74
CA VAL A 250 5.39 11.68 0.28
C VAL A 250 4.05 11.86 -0.42
N VAL A 251 3.15 10.91 -0.20
CA VAL A 251 1.80 10.95 -0.80
C VAL A 251 0.91 11.90 0.01
N SER A 252 0.26 12.82 -0.69
CA SER A 252 -0.73 13.72 -0.09
C SER A 252 -2.04 12.97 0.11
N LEU A 253 -2.33 12.58 1.37
CA LEU A 253 -3.54 11.83 1.73
C LEU A 253 -4.77 12.73 1.97
N ALA A 254 -4.54 14.03 2.17
CA ALA A 254 -5.60 15.00 2.41
C ALA A 254 -5.26 16.34 1.77
N ASP A 255 -6.27 17.09 1.43
CA ASP A 255 -6.12 18.48 1.03
C ASP A 255 -5.86 19.33 2.29
N ARG A 256 -4.64 19.80 2.45
CA ARG A 256 -4.24 20.60 3.62
C ARG A 256 -4.88 21.99 3.62
N GLU A 257 -5.27 22.49 2.45
CA GLU A 257 -5.91 23.82 2.33
C GLU A 257 -7.40 23.76 2.67
N ALA A 258 -8.00 22.56 2.71
CA ALA A 258 -9.38 22.35 3.13
C ALA A 258 -9.58 22.48 4.65
N PHE A 259 -8.50 22.55 5.44
CA PHE A 259 -8.55 22.52 6.89
C PHE A 259 -7.85 23.73 7.51
N SER A 260 -8.61 24.47 8.32
CA SER A 260 -8.11 25.61 9.13
C SER A 260 -8.39 25.32 10.61
N VAL A 261 -7.30 25.26 11.40
CA VAL A 261 -7.41 24.98 12.84
C VAL A 261 -8.17 26.13 13.53
N GLY A 262 -9.20 25.77 14.29
CA GLY A 262 -10.07 26.73 14.98
C GLY A 262 -11.26 27.24 14.13
N GLU A 263 -11.31 26.92 12.83
CA GLU A 263 -12.41 27.26 11.94
C GLU A 263 -13.26 26.04 11.59
N ASN A 264 -12.64 25.01 11.05
CA ASN A 264 -13.34 23.78 10.62
C ASN A 264 -12.71 22.48 11.12
N ILE A 265 -11.54 22.54 11.78
CA ILE A 265 -10.98 21.46 12.60
C ILE A 265 -10.47 22.00 13.94
N GLY A 266 -10.40 21.15 14.96
CA GLY A 266 -9.97 21.52 16.30
C GLY A 266 -10.94 22.45 17.01
N THR A 267 -12.22 22.47 16.60
CA THR A 267 -13.27 23.36 17.13
C THR A 267 -14.00 22.79 18.34
N SER A 268 -13.79 21.51 18.66
CA SER A 268 -14.45 20.88 19.82
C SER A 268 -13.92 21.47 21.12
N GLU A 269 -14.81 21.97 21.96
CA GLU A 269 -14.44 22.47 23.27
C GLU A 269 -13.96 21.35 24.20
N GLY A 270 -12.88 21.60 24.93
CA GLY A 270 -12.31 20.65 25.86
C GLY A 270 -11.42 21.33 26.89
N VAL A 271 -11.00 20.55 27.89
CA VAL A 271 -10.06 20.98 28.92
C VAL A 271 -8.94 19.98 29.05
N VAL A 272 -7.73 20.46 29.25
CA VAL A 272 -6.59 19.59 29.57
C VAL A 272 -6.75 19.11 31.00
N VAL A 273 -6.94 17.78 31.16
CA VAL A 273 -7.14 17.15 32.47
C VAL A 273 -5.89 16.51 33.03
N ASP A 274 -4.91 16.23 32.18
CA ASP A 274 -3.57 15.77 32.57
C ASP A 274 -2.52 16.22 31.56
N ARG A 275 -1.29 16.47 32.04
CA ARG A 275 -0.17 16.90 31.20
C ARG A 275 1.12 16.26 31.66
N THR A 276 1.85 15.70 30.71
CA THR A 276 3.21 15.20 30.92
C THR A 276 4.16 15.85 29.90
N PRO A 277 5.48 15.62 30.00
CA PRO A 277 6.39 16.07 28.94
C PRO A 277 6.13 15.46 27.55
N LEU A 278 5.36 14.37 27.48
CA LEU A 278 5.12 13.61 26.25
C LEU A 278 3.72 13.83 25.66
N TYR A 279 2.72 14.13 26.51
CA TYR A 279 1.33 14.29 26.05
C TYR A 279 0.52 15.24 26.91
N GLU A 280 -0.56 15.75 26.35
CA GLU A 280 -1.66 16.39 27.04
C GLU A 280 -2.93 15.54 26.84
N LEU A 281 -3.60 15.20 27.95
CA LEU A 281 -4.88 14.50 27.90
C LEU A 281 -6.01 15.52 27.90
N ILE A 282 -6.80 15.53 26.84
CA ILE A 282 -7.91 16.49 26.66
C ILE A 282 -9.22 15.76 26.90
N GLN A 283 -10.03 16.28 27.82
CA GLN A 283 -11.41 15.86 27.99
C GLN A 283 -12.31 16.82 27.23
N TYR A 284 -12.96 16.31 26.19
CA TYR A 284 -13.92 17.10 25.40
C TYR A 284 -15.25 17.25 26.15
N LYS A 285 -15.89 18.42 25.95
CA LYS A 285 -17.25 18.64 26.41
C LYS A 285 -18.22 17.75 25.62
N PRO A 286 -19.25 17.20 26.28
CA PRO A 286 -20.27 16.42 25.58
C PRO A 286 -21.03 17.32 24.61
N ALA A 287 -21.31 16.80 23.42
CA ALA A 287 -22.19 17.44 22.41
C ALA A 287 -23.64 16.98 22.53
N THR A 288 -23.96 16.09 23.50
CA THR A 288 -25.30 15.53 23.74
C THR A 288 -25.66 15.63 25.21
N ASP A 289 -26.98 15.64 25.51
CA ASP A 289 -27.51 15.74 26.88
C ASP A 289 -27.08 14.55 27.77
N LYS A 290 -26.76 13.43 27.17
CA LYS A 290 -26.36 12.21 27.87
C LYS A 290 -25.08 11.66 27.23
N VAL A 291 -24.17 11.16 28.09
CA VAL A 291 -22.95 10.48 27.70
C VAL A 291 -22.88 9.11 28.36
N PHE A 292 -22.08 8.22 27.78
CA PHE A 292 -21.78 6.95 28.43
C PHE A 292 -20.95 7.17 29.70
N GLU A 293 -21.20 6.37 30.73
CA GLU A 293 -20.42 6.41 31.98
C GLU A 293 -18.95 6.08 31.73
N THR A 294 -18.67 5.13 30.82
CA THR A 294 -17.31 4.74 30.46
C THR A 294 -16.81 5.66 29.34
N PRO A 295 -15.73 6.42 29.57
CA PRO A 295 -15.16 7.29 28.53
C PRO A 295 -14.42 6.47 27.48
N LEU A 296 -14.36 6.98 26.25
CA LEU A 296 -13.51 6.49 25.18
C LEU A 296 -12.19 7.27 25.22
N LEU A 297 -11.08 6.56 25.36
CA LEU A 297 -9.73 7.11 25.22
C LEU A 297 -9.24 6.84 23.79
N ILE A 298 -8.77 7.87 23.09
CA ILE A 298 -8.24 7.82 21.70
C ILE A 298 -6.78 8.22 21.71
#